data_f9720931b535b361ad176f45f196afcb
#
_entry.id   f9720931b535b361ad176f45f196afcb
#
_cell.length_a   1.000
_cell.length_b   1.000
_cell.length_c   1.000
_cell.angle_alpha   90.00
_cell.angle_beta   90.00
_cell.angle_gamma   90.00
#
_symmetry.space_group_name_H-M   'P 1'
#
loop_
_entity.id
_entity.type
_entity.pdbx_description
1 polymer ?
#
loop_
_entity_poly.entity_id
_entity_poly.type
_entity_poly.pdbx_seq_one_letter_code
_entity_poly.pdbx_strand_id
1 'polypeptide(L)'
;TDNDCFQGEGWKCWMTDDVCMDQPAHFGMTYVKTYPPYEVASMERHTKTKELMVCGEDRPIVVALANTDPSGHAHAEDVRAFIIEPGEILVINKGIWHDACRALDAPTFYYFLSLETDEPAVFQPLDGGPVEIVL
;
A
#
# COMPACT_ATOMS: atom_id res chain seq x y z
N THR A 1 -25.53 -1.51 -2.63
CA THR A 1 -24.36 -1.64 -3.51
C THR A 1 -23.48 -2.75 -2.96
N ASP A 2 -23.20 -3.75 -3.78
CA ASP A 2 -22.30 -4.83 -3.41
C ASP A 2 -20.88 -4.25 -3.42
N ASN A 3 -20.21 -4.27 -2.26
CA ASN A 3 -18.79 -3.92 -2.19
C ASN A 3 -17.96 -5.07 -2.79
N ASP A 4 -17.01 -4.73 -3.62
CA ASP A 4 -16.04 -5.70 -4.09
C ASP A 4 -15.19 -6.21 -2.92
N CYS A 5 -14.95 -7.52 -2.91
CA CYS A 5 -14.12 -8.14 -1.87
C CYS A 5 -13.02 -8.97 -2.53
N PHE A 6 -11.79 -8.64 -2.22
CA PHE A 6 -10.59 -9.34 -2.67
C PHE A 6 -9.87 -9.95 -1.47
N GLN A 7 -9.19 -11.07 -1.67
CA GLN A 7 -8.45 -11.72 -0.59
C GLN A 7 -7.27 -12.52 -1.11
N GLY A 8 -6.27 -12.69 -0.25
CA GLY A 8 -5.10 -13.51 -0.45
C GLY A 8 -4.60 -14.08 0.87
N GLU A 9 -3.41 -14.67 0.85
CA GLU A 9 -2.81 -15.19 2.07
C GLU A 9 -2.49 -14.03 3.03
N GLY A 10 -3.08 -14.06 4.21
CA GLY A 10 -2.84 -13.07 5.28
C GLY A 10 -3.52 -11.71 5.09
N TRP A 11 -4.35 -11.51 4.07
CA TRP A 11 -5.05 -10.24 3.87
C TRP A 11 -6.45 -10.40 3.27
N LYS A 12 -7.31 -9.40 3.53
CA LYS A 12 -8.63 -9.26 2.94
C LYS A 12 -8.96 -7.77 2.76
N CYS A 13 -9.46 -7.39 1.58
CA CYS A 13 -9.77 -6.02 1.21
C CYS A 13 -11.24 -5.90 0.79
N TRP A 14 -11.89 -4.84 1.24
CA TRP A 14 -13.22 -4.43 0.77
C TRP A 14 -13.09 -3.04 0.14
N MET A 15 -13.75 -2.83 -0.96
CA MET A 15 -13.73 -1.60 -1.72
C MET A 15 -15.15 -1.19 -2.12
N THR A 16 -15.39 0.10 -2.20
CA THR A 16 -16.59 0.65 -2.83
C THR A 16 -16.19 1.74 -3.83
N ASP A 17 -16.88 1.79 -4.95
CA ASP A 17 -16.75 2.83 -5.97
C ASP A 17 -17.80 3.93 -5.79
N ASP A 18 -18.74 3.73 -4.85
CA ASP A 18 -19.80 4.69 -4.53
C ASP A 18 -19.28 5.74 -3.51
N VAL A 19 -18.42 6.63 -3.98
CA VAL A 19 -17.82 7.69 -3.19
C VAL A 19 -18.36 9.07 -3.60
N CYS A 20 -18.50 9.96 -2.61
CA CYS A 20 -18.99 11.34 -2.81
C CYS A 20 -17.88 12.26 -3.35
N MET A 21 -17.36 11.93 -4.53
CA MET A 21 -16.31 12.71 -5.21
C MET A 21 -16.71 13.01 -6.64
N ASP A 22 -16.30 14.18 -7.16
CA ASP A 22 -16.58 14.58 -8.55
C ASP A 22 -15.82 13.74 -9.59
N GLN A 23 -14.82 12.97 -9.16
CA GLN A 23 -14.07 12.04 -9.99
C GLN A 23 -14.21 10.63 -9.43
N PRO A 24 -14.27 9.60 -10.29
CA PRO A 24 -14.25 8.23 -9.85
C PRO A 24 -13.03 7.94 -8.96
N ALA A 25 -13.27 7.29 -7.84
CA ALA A 25 -12.22 6.98 -6.86
C ALA A 25 -12.50 5.64 -6.17
N HIS A 26 -11.44 4.99 -5.72
CA HIS A 26 -11.52 3.81 -4.89
C HIS A 26 -11.29 4.22 -3.43
N PHE A 27 -12.27 3.95 -2.58
CA PHE A 27 -12.14 4.02 -1.14
C PHE A 27 -12.26 2.61 -0.58
N GLY A 28 -11.19 2.10 -0.01
CA GLY A 28 -11.12 0.71 0.44
C GLY A 28 -10.63 0.57 1.87
N MET A 29 -10.88 -0.62 2.41
CA MET A 29 -10.39 -1.07 3.71
C MET A 29 -9.69 -2.41 3.53
N THR A 30 -8.46 -2.53 4.02
CA THR A 30 -7.69 -3.76 3.98
C THR A 30 -7.44 -4.28 5.39
N TYR A 31 -7.77 -5.55 5.61
CA TYR A 31 -7.41 -6.26 6.83
C TYR A 31 -6.10 -7.01 6.61
N VAL A 32 -5.11 -6.78 7.48
CA VAL A 32 -3.78 -7.38 7.40
C VAL A 32 -3.44 -8.17 8.65
N LYS A 33 -2.83 -9.34 8.45
CA LYS A 33 -2.39 -10.26 9.51
C LYS A 33 -0.86 -10.43 9.54
N THR A 34 -0.19 -9.97 8.48
CA THR A 34 1.27 -10.08 8.34
C THR A 34 1.93 -8.90 9.02
N TYR A 35 2.98 -9.14 9.76
CA TYR A 35 3.81 -8.15 10.46
C TYR A 35 5.29 -8.55 10.42
N PRO A 36 6.23 -7.63 10.72
CA PRO A 36 7.67 -7.91 10.66
C PRO A 36 8.09 -9.08 11.55
N PRO A 37 9.10 -9.88 11.15
CA PRO A 37 9.85 -9.72 9.89
C PRO A 37 9.08 -10.25 8.67
N TYR A 38 9.20 -9.56 7.52
CA TYR A 38 8.64 -10.01 6.24
C TYR A 38 9.52 -9.56 5.07
N GLU A 39 9.42 -10.25 3.93
CA GLU A 39 10.14 -9.92 2.72
C GLU A 39 9.29 -9.05 1.77
N VAL A 40 9.94 -8.07 1.16
CA VAL A 40 9.42 -7.30 0.02
C VAL A 40 10.19 -7.73 -1.21
N ALA A 41 9.55 -8.50 -2.08
CA ALA A 41 10.14 -9.00 -3.32
C ALA A 41 9.73 -8.18 -4.55
N SER A 42 8.58 -7.53 -4.49
CA SER A 42 8.01 -6.72 -5.56
C SER A 42 7.23 -5.54 -5.00
N MET A 43 7.11 -4.50 -5.79
CA MET A 43 6.35 -3.29 -5.45
C MET A 43 5.49 -2.86 -6.64
N GLU A 44 4.45 -2.08 -6.35
CA GLU A 44 3.68 -1.36 -7.37
C GLU A 44 3.89 0.14 -7.24
N ARG A 45 3.53 0.88 -8.29
CA ARG A 45 3.47 2.34 -8.26
C ARG A 45 2.31 2.85 -9.09
N HIS A 46 1.81 4.02 -8.72
CA HIS A 46 0.81 4.75 -9.48
C HIS A 46 1.43 6.02 -10.08
N THR A 47 1.39 6.17 -11.40
CA THR A 47 1.93 7.37 -12.07
C THR A 47 0.85 8.44 -12.29
N LYS A 48 -0.43 8.05 -12.27
CA LYS A 48 -1.57 8.93 -12.55
C LYS A 48 -2.34 9.39 -11.31
N THR A 49 -2.23 8.69 -10.19
CA THR A 49 -2.88 9.07 -8.93
C THR A 49 -1.88 9.08 -7.77
N LYS A 50 -2.21 9.81 -6.72
CA LYS A 50 -1.66 9.61 -5.38
C LYS A 50 -2.50 8.56 -4.67
N GLU A 51 -1.95 7.95 -3.63
CA GLU A 51 -2.68 7.06 -2.75
C GLU A 51 -2.57 7.56 -1.31
N LEU A 52 -3.70 7.60 -0.63
CA LEU A 52 -3.78 8.01 0.77
C LEU A 52 -4.07 6.77 1.60
N MET A 53 -3.39 6.64 2.74
CA MET A 53 -3.60 5.55 3.69
C MET A 53 -3.70 6.08 5.12
N VAL A 54 -4.58 5.47 5.91
CA VAL A 54 -4.74 5.75 7.34
C VAL A 54 -4.98 4.45 8.11
N CYS A 55 -4.54 4.40 9.36
CA CYS A 55 -4.88 3.30 10.25
C CYS A 55 -6.40 3.20 10.41
N GLY A 56 -6.93 1.99 10.34
CA GLY A 56 -8.37 1.72 10.52
C GLY A 56 -8.79 1.51 11.97
N GLU A 57 -7.80 1.26 12.85
CA GLU A 57 -7.96 1.03 14.28
C GLU A 57 -6.87 1.80 15.05
N ASP A 58 -6.90 1.74 16.37
CA ASP A 58 -5.85 2.29 17.24
C ASP A 58 -4.62 1.37 17.28
N ARG A 59 -4.11 1.05 16.08
CA ARG A 59 -2.92 0.21 15.86
C ARG A 59 -2.12 0.72 14.65
N PRO A 60 -0.80 0.81 14.79
CA PRO A 60 0.07 1.26 13.70
C PRO A 60 0.16 0.23 12.57
N ILE A 61 0.46 0.74 11.39
CA ILE A 61 0.78 -0.04 10.20
C ILE A 61 2.19 0.26 9.71
N VAL A 62 2.76 -0.66 8.94
CA VAL A 62 4.08 -0.52 8.32
C VAL A 62 3.93 -0.51 6.82
N VAL A 63 4.61 0.42 6.14
CA VAL A 63 4.68 0.49 4.69
C VAL A 63 6.14 0.56 4.24
N ALA A 64 6.48 -0.18 3.18
CA ALA A 64 7.77 -0.10 2.51
C ALA A 64 7.62 0.74 1.25
N LEU A 65 8.47 1.75 1.10
CA LEU A 65 8.50 2.69 -0.03
C LEU A 65 9.88 2.70 -0.67
N ALA A 66 9.93 2.98 -1.98
CA ALA A 66 11.17 3.24 -2.70
C ALA A 66 10.98 4.33 -3.76
N ASN A 67 12.02 5.10 -4.03
CA ASN A 67 12.04 6.04 -5.15
C ASN A 67 12.12 5.29 -6.49
N THR A 68 11.65 5.94 -7.53
CA THR A 68 11.83 5.49 -8.90
C THR A 68 13.18 5.97 -9.42
N ASP A 69 13.98 5.09 -9.98
CA ASP A 69 15.21 5.45 -10.69
C ASP A 69 14.91 6.06 -12.06
N PRO A 70 15.93 6.63 -12.78
CA PRO A 70 15.73 7.19 -14.12
C PRO A 70 15.24 6.18 -15.18
N SER A 71 15.44 4.88 -14.97
CA SER A 71 14.93 3.82 -15.85
C SER A 71 13.51 3.38 -15.52
N GLY A 72 12.97 3.86 -14.42
CA GLY A 72 11.60 3.57 -13.98
C GLY A 72 11.46 2.39 -13.03
N HIS A 73 12.55 1.94 -12.42
CA HIS A 73 12.57 0.78 -11.52
C HIS A 73 12.77 1.19 -10.06
N ALA A 74 12.45 0.26 -9.15
CA ALA A 74 12.78 0.34 -7.72
C ALA A 74 13.96 -0.57 -7.41
N HIS A 75 14.89 -0.09 -6.60
CA HIS A 75 16.05 -0.85 -6.15
C HIS A 75 15.93 -1.22 -4.66
N ALA A 76 16.41 -2.42 -4.32
CA ALA A 76 16.39 -2.95 -2.96
C ALA A 76 17.10 -2.02 -1.95
N GLU A 77 18.20 -1.39 -2.36
CA GLU A 77 18.98 -0.47 -1.54
C GLU A 77 18.25 0.84 -1.20
N ASP A 78 17.24 1.21 -2.01
CA ASP A 78 16.43 2.42 -1.82
C ASP A 78 15.17 2.18 -0.98
N VAL A 79 14.86 0.93 -0.67
CA VAL A 79 13.68 0.59 0.15
C VAL A 79 13.85 1.13 1.57
N ARG A 80 12.81 1.83 2.03
CA ARG A 80 12.69 2.32 3.41
C ARG A 80 11.32 1.92 3.95
N ALA A 81 11.30 1.40 5.16
CA ALA A 81 10.05 1.11 5.88
C ALA A 81 9.69 2.26 6.81
N PHE A 82 8.41 2.57 6.88
CA PHE A 82 7.84 3.61 7.72
C PHE A 82 6.73 3.04 8.58
N ILE A 83 6.69 3.43 9.84
CA ILE A 83 5.57 3.18 10.72
C ILE A 83 4.62 4.37 10.60
N ILE A 84 3.33 4.09 10.41
CA ILE A 84 2.25 5.07 10.39
C ILE A 84 1.44 4.84 11.65
N GLU A 85 1.44 5.82 12.52
CA GLU A 85 0.71 5.76 13.79
C GLU A 85 -0.78 6.11 13.59
N PRO A 86 -1.68 5.61 14.45
CA PRO A 86 -3.06 6.06 14.47
C PRO A 86 -3.15 7.59 14.59
N GLY A 87 -3.97 8.20 13.72
CA GLY A 87 -4.10 9.66 13.61
C GLY A 87 -3.15 10.31 12.60
N GLU A 88 -2.18 9.58 12.06
CA GLU A 88 -1.37 10.04 10.94
C GLU A 88 -2.02 9.68 9.60
N ILE A 89 -1.73 10.49 8.58
CA ILE A 89 -2.17 10.26 7.20
C ILE A 89 -0.93 10.13 6.32
N LEU A 90 -0.77 8.96 5.71
CA LEU A 90 0.24 8.77 4.68
C LEU A 90 -0.33 9.19 3.33
N VAL A 91 0.42 10.00 2.57
CA VAL A 91 0.13 10.28 1.16
C VAL A 91 1.32 9.84 0.32
N ILE A 92 1.12 8.76 -0.44
CA ILE A 92 2.10 8.27 -1.41
C ILE A 92 1.97 9.10 -2.67
N ASN A 93 3.03 9.80 -3.05
CA ASN A 93 3.05 10.62 -4.26
C ASN A 93 3.11 9.74 -5.52
N LYS A 94 2.67 10.32 -6.66
CA LYS A 94 2.79 9.66 -7.96
C LYS A 94 4.23 9.22 -8.23
N GLY A 95 4.38 8.01 -8.74
CA GLY A 95 5.68 7.44 -9.11
C GLY A 95 6.48 6.84 -7.97
N ILE A 96 6.03 6.92 -6.72
CA ILE A 96 6.68 6.24 -5.60
C ILE A 96 6.27 4.77 -5.59
N TRP A 97 7.27 3.89 -5.59
CA TRP A 97 7.08 2.46 -5.41
C TRP A 97 6.69 2.14 -3.98
N HIS A 98 5.74 1.23 -3.81
CA HIS A 98 5.27 0.80 -2.49
C HIS A 98 4.82 -0.66 -2.51
N ASP A 99 4.96 -1.31 -1.36
CA ASP A 99 4.29 -2.57 -1.05
C ASP A 99 2.97 -2.27 -0.32
N ALA A 100 2.09 -3.26 -0.24
CA ALA A 100 0.90 -3.16 0.61
C ALA A 100 1.31 -2.96 2.08
N CYS A 101 0.52 -2.16 2.82
CA CYS A 101 0.79 -2.02 4.25
C CYS A 101 0.68 -3.36 4.99
N ARG A 102 1.47 -3.50 6.04
CA ARG A 102 1.42 -4.61 7.00
C ARG A 102 1.03 -4.08 8.37
N ALA A 103 0.55 -4.95 9.23
CA ALA A 103 0.42 -4.63 10.65
C ALA A 103 1.82 -4.44 11.28
N LEU A 104 1.92 -3.68 12.38
CA LEU A 104 3.19 -3.56 13.10
C LEU A 104 3.46 -4.79 13.98
N ASP A 105 2.52 -5.18 14.81
CA ASP A 105 2.69 -6.19 15.86
C ASP A 105 1.49 -7.12 16.05
N ALA A 106 0.32 -6.74 15.54
CA ALA A 106 -0.91 -7.53 15.63
C ALA A 106 -1.84 -7.23 14.45
N PRO A 107 -2.71 -8.16 14.05
CA PRO A 107 -3.65 -7.96 12.96
C PRO A 107 -4.45 -6.67 13.12
N THR A 108 -4.63 -5.92 12.04
CA THR A 108 -5.35 -4.65 12.02
C THR A 108 -5.94 -4.32 10.66
N PHE A 109 -6.62 -3.19 10.56
CA PHE A 109 -7.17 -2.64 9.33
C PHE A 109 -6.45 -1.36 8.95
N TYR A 110 -6.39 -1.08 7.65
CA TYR A 110 -6.13 0.27 7.16
C TYR A 110 -7.10 0.64 6.05
N TYR A 111 -7.37 1.93 5.91
CA TYR A 111 -8.14 2.47 4.80
C TYR A 111 -7.22 3.11 3.78
N PHE A 112 -7.62 3.03 2.51
CA PHE A 112 -6.94 3.71 1.42
C PHE A 112 -7.93 4.46 0.54
N LEU A 113 -7.43 5.49 -0.13
CA LEU A 113 -8.15 6.29 -1.12
C LEU A 113 -7.22 6.61 -2.27
N SER A 114 -7.66 6.31 -3.50
CA SER A 114 -6.97 6.69 -4.74
C SER A 114 -7.99 7.02 -5.82
N LEU A 115 -7.61 7.83 -6.81
CA LEU A 115 -8.46 8.04 -7.97
C LEU A 115 -8.46 6.77 -8.83
N GLU A 116 -9.62 6.47 -9.44
CA GLU A 116 -9.70 5.48 -10.50
C GLU A 116 -8.88 5.95 -11.71
N THR A 117 -8.05 5.09 -12.25
CA THR A 117 -7.24 5.37 -13.43
C THR A 117 -7.24 4.16 -14.36
N ASP A 118 -6.78 4.36 -15.60
CA ASP A 118 -6.59 3.29 -16.58
C ASP A 118 -5.23 2.56 -16.44
N GLU A 119 -4.48 2.83 -15.36
CA GLU A 119 -3.24 2.11 -15.07
C GLU A 119 -3.55 0.70 -14.57
N PRO A 120 -2.89 -0.32 -15.14
CA PRO A 120 -2.99 -1.66 -14.57
C PRO A 120 -2.28 -1.70 -13.21
N ALA A 121 -2.88 -2.40 -12.24
CA ALA A 121 -2.21 -2.74 -10.99
C ALA A 121 -1.17 -3.84 -11.28
N VAL A 122 0.10 -3.47 -11.37
CA VAL A 122 1.20 -4.39 -11.69
C VAL A 122 2.30 -4.27 -10.65
N PHE A 123 2.53 -5.36 -9.94
CA PHE A 123 3.70 -5.51 -9.07
C PHE A 123 4.92 -5.89 -9.93
N GLN A 124 6.01 -5.16 -9.75
CA GLN A 124 7.28 -5.41 -10.42
C GLN A 124 8.35 -5.84 -9.41
N PRO A 125 9.19 -6.82 -9.74
CA PRO A 125 10.30 -7.23 -8.87
C PRO A 125 11.22 -6.07 -8.53
N LEU A 126 11.75 -6.07 -7.31
CA LEU A 126 12.81 -5.15 -6.90
C LEU A 126 14.14 -5.55 -7.54
N ASP A 127 14.83 -4.60 -8.13
CA ASP A 127 16.19 -4.80 -8.61
C ASP A 127 17.14 -4.99 -7.40
N GLY A 128 17.82 -6.14 -7.35
CA GLY A 128 18.67 -6.51 -6.20
C GLY A 128 17.94 -7.03 -4.97
N GLY A 129 16.62 -7.26 -5.07
CA GLY A 129 15.81 -7.82 -3.99
C GLY A 129 15.84 -9.35 -3.88
N PRO A 130 15.08 -9.95 -2.94
CA PRO A 130 14.15 -9.29 -2.00
C PRO A 130 14.84 -8.52 -0.86
N VAL A 131 14.07 -7.68 -0.17
CA VAL A 131 14.50 -6.95 1.05
C VAL A 131 13.69 -7.45 2.24
N GLU A 132 14.36 -7.82 3.31
CA GLU A 132 13.71 -8.14 4.58
C GLU A 132 13.45 -6.87 5.38
N ILE A 133 12.20 -6.68 5.80
CA ILE A 133 11.79 -5.63 6.72
C ILE A 133 11.80 -6.19 8.13
N VAL A 134 12.68 -5.65 8.96
CA VAL A 134 12.83 -5.95 10.40
C VAL A 134 12.68 -4.65 11.17
N LEU A 135 12.01 -4.70 12.35
CA LEU A 135 11.78 -3.56 13.23
C LEU A 135 12.31 -3.87 14.63
#